data_96d422414733638228c0e4529f5326a8
#
_entry.id   96d422414733638228c0e4529f5326a8
#
_cell.length_a   1.000
_cell.length_b   1.000
_cell.length_c   1.000
_cell.angle_alpha   90.00
_cell.angle_beta   90.00
_cell.angle_gamma   90.00
#
_symmetry.space_group_name_H-M   'P 1'
#
loop_
_entity.id
_entity.type
_entity.pdbx_description
1 polymer ?
#
loop_
_entity_poly.entity_id
_entity_poly.type
_entity_poly.pdbx_seq_one_letter_code
_entity_poly.pdbx_strand_id
1 'polypeptide(L)'
;MGDTPINLSSPEQLSALIYSRSPNDKSTWAGNFTKYMKKAAFDVAVNDHSSVIYKTTAVSCADCQGKGYNLYVKKDGTVGKAKRICRTCNHKGIVYLPQKRIAGLKFSAPSASWIANHGFSTNKVNLELLEAVARRREMEEARQFLHNIRRLSALDTYLSSFVEGIETYTKPDNRLHVRLAQHRTTTGRLASDSPNLQNMPRGNTFPIKKVFKSRWTNGTIVEADFAQLEFRAAAFLGNDTLAKTEIETGFDVHSYTAEVITKAGQKTTRQEAKAHTFAPLFGATGYGRTQAEASYYQQFTSKYEGIAAWHMELADEVMATGKVTTPTGRQFAFPDAKRRPQGGITHFTAVKNYPVQSLSTDIVQLTLLLVEQNMRRNNLQSVIVNSVHDSIVIDTYPDEEERVKDTITNAEQQLRDVFLQKFEVDFDVPLVLDCKSGTNWMNVT
;
A
#
# COMPACT_ATOMS: atom_id res chain seq x y z
N MET A 1 24.63 -3.10 -19.34
CA MET A 1 24.31 -2.68 -20.70
C MET A 1 25.47 -1.91 -21.36
N GLY A 2 26.68 -2.35 -21.13
CA GLY A 2 27.88 -1.61 -21.51
C GLY A 2 28.05 -0.38 -20.61
N ASP A 3 28.53 0.71 -21.20
CA ASP A 3 28.85 1.92 -20.47
C ASP A 3 27.64 2.84 -20.21
N THR A 4 26.44 2.51 -20.78
CA THR A 4 25.24 3.32 -20.54
C THR A 4 24.73 3.09 -19.13
N PRO A 5 24.67 4.12 -18.29
CA PRO A 5 24.01 4.05 -16.99
C PRO A 5 22.52 3.71 -17.17
N ILE A 6 22.03 2.77 -16.37
CA ILE A 6 20.61 2.47 -16.29
C ILE A 6 20.05 3.19 -15.08
N ASN A 7 18.95 3.91 -15.28
CA ASN A 7 18.16 4.38 -14.18
C ASN A 7 17.20 3.27 -13.71
N LEU A 8 17.56 2.59 -12.62
CA LEU A 8 16.79 1.49 -12.06
C LEU A 8 15.47 1.95 -11.42
N SER A 9 15.32 3.24 -11.16
CA SER A 9 14.06 3.85 -10.72
C SER A 9 13.14 4.23 -11.90
N SER A 10 13.60 4.08 -13.15
CA SER A 10 12.76 4.29 -14.35
C SER A 10 11.97 3.03 -14.68
N PRO A 11 10.62 3.04 -14.58
CA PRO A 11 9.79 1.88 -14.93
C PRO A 11 9.99 1.43 -16.39
N GLU A 12 10.25 2.37 -17.29
CA GLU A 12 10.49 2.11 -18.71
C GLU A 12 11.79 1.33 -18.95
N GLN A 13 12.91 1.81 -18.37
CA GLN A 13 14.19 1.15 -18.52
C GLN A 13 14.23 -0.20 -17.80
N LEU A 14 13.61 -0.29 -16.63
CA LEU A 14 13.50 -1.52 -15.87
C LEU A 14 12.62 -2.54 -16.60
N SER A 15 11.51 -2.12 -17.21
CA SER A 15 10.66 -2.98 -18.05
C SER A 15 11.45 -3.52 -19.25
N ALA A 16 12.19 -2.67 -19.95
CA ALA A 16 13.03 -3.10 -21.08
C ALA A 16 14.06 -4.15 -20.65
N LEU A 17 14.69 -3.97 -19.49
CA LEU A 17 15.69 -4.90 -18.98
C LEU A 17 15.07 -6.25 -18.57
N ILE A 18 13.95 -6.24 -17.87
CA ILE A 18 13.31 -7.45 -17.34
C ILE A 18 12.62 -8.24 -18.46
N TYR A 19 11.86 -7.56 -19.33
CA TYR A 19 11.04 -8.21 -20.35
C TYR A 19 11.68 -8.20 -21.73
N SER A 20 12.91 -7.71 -21.87
CA SER A 20 13.63 -7.58 -23.16
C SER A 20 12.87 -6.72 -24.17
N ARG A 21 12.23 -5.65 -23.71
CA ARG A 21 11.51 -4.69 -24.54
C ARG A 21 12.29 -3.38 -24.65
N SER A 22 12.29 -2.78 -25.85
CA SER A 22 12.81 -1.42 -26.05
C SER A 22 11.87 -0.39 -25.40
N PRO A 23 12.40 0.66 -24.76
CA PRO A 23 11.59 1.77 -24.30
C PRO A 23 10.70 2.42 -25.38
N ASN A 24 11.06 2.32 -26.63
CA ASN A 24 10.34 2.90 -27.77
C ASN A 24 9.18 2.02 -28.28
N ASP A 25 9.05 0.78 -27.85
CA ASP A 25 7.97 -0.13 -28.26
C ASP A 25 6.61 0.22 -27.65
N LYS A 26 6.62 1.12 -26.70
CA LYS A 26 5.51 1.49 -25.83
C LYS A 26 4.21 1.78 -26.58
N SER A 27 4.24 2.68 -27.56
CA SER A 27 3.03 3.15 -28.26
C SER A 27 2.46 2.08 -29.21
N THR A 28 3.31 1.35 -29.90
CA THR A 28 2.90 0.35 -30.87
C THR A 28 2.31 -0.87 -30.18
N TRP A 29 2.93 -1.31 -29.15
CA TRP A 29 2.61 -2.55 -28.46
C TRP A 29 1.43 -2.40 -27.45
N ALA A 30 1.40 -1.34 -26.62
CA ALA A 30 0.25 -1.05 -25.80
C ALA A 30 -1.01 -0.76 -26.63
N GLY A 31 -0.88 -0.03 -27.76
CA GLY A 31 -1.98 0.23 -28.67
C GLY A 31 -2.52 -1.02 -29.35
N ASN A 32 -1.67 -1.97 -29.72
CA ASN A 32 -2.08 -3.25 -30.28
C ASN A 32 -2.81 -4.13 -29.27
N PHE A 33 -2.42 -4.12 -27.99
CA PHE A 33 -3.09 -4.91 -26.96
C PHE A 33 -4.45 -4.35 -26.56
N THR A 34 -4.58 -3.04 -26.41
CA THR A 34 -5.87 -2.42 -26.08
C THR A 34 -6.88 -2.56 -27.20
N LYS A 35 -6.45 -2.60 -28.47
CA LYS A 35 -7.35 -2.67 -29.61
C LYS A 35 -7.78 -4.10 -29.97
N TYR A 36 -6.98 -5.11 -29.67
CA TYR A 36 -7.24 -6.47 -30.16
C TYR A 36 -7.39 -7.55 -29.12
N MET A 37 -7.20 -7.28 -27.83
CA MET A 37 -7.39 -8.15 -26.65
C MET A 37 -7.56 -9.68 -26.93
N LYS A 38 -7.08 -10.15 -28.08
CA LYS A 38 -7.07 -11.56 -28.40
C LYS A 38 -5.88 -12.21 -27.72
N LYS A 39 -6.14 -13.23 -26.93
CA LYS A 39 -5.13 -14.01 -26.22
C LYS A 39 -3.94 -14.39 -27.11
N ALA A 40 -4.20 -14.81 -28.36
CA ALA A 40 -3.16 -15.17 -29.32
C ALA A 40 -2.21 -14.00 -29.65
N ALA A 41 -2.72 -12.78 -29.84
CA ALA A 41 -1.89 -11.62 -30.10
C ALA A 41 -1.06 -11.20 -28.89
N PHE A 42 -1.64 -11.33 -27.70
CA PHE A 42 -0.93 -11.13 -26.44
C PHE A 42 0.19 -12.16 -26.27
N ASP A 43 -0.09 -13.45 -26.47
CA ASP A 43 0.87 -14.53 -26.30
C ASP A 43 2.07 -14.36 -27.25
N VAL A 44 1.85 -13.94 -28.52
CA VAL A 44 2.92 -13.62 -29.48
C VAL A 44 3.78 -12.45 -28.98
N ALA A 45 3.17 -11.36 -28.55
CA ALA A 45 3.93 -10.19 -28.12
C ALA A 45 4.65 -10.40 -26.78
N VAL A 46 4.07 -11.18 -25.87
CA VAL A 46 4.71 -11.54 -24.59
C VAL A 46 5.96 -12.39 -24.83
N ASN A 47 5.94 -13.26 -25.82
CA ASN A 47 7.05 -14.15 -26.18
C ASN A 47 8.00 -13.55 -27.23
N ASP A 48 7.69 -12.37 -27.77
CA ASP A 48 8.59 -11.66 -28.68
C ASP A 48 9.72 -10.96 -27.90
N HIS A 49 10.86 -11.61 -27.82
CA HIS A 49 12.09 -11.07 -27.23
C HIS A 49 12.99 -10.38 -28.27
N SER A 50 12.45 -9.99 -29.43
CA SER A 50 13.19 -9.31 -30.49
C SER A 50 13.54 -7.87 -30.14
N SER A 51 12.74 -7.22 -29.32
CA SER A 51 13.01 -5.88 -28.83
C SER A 51 14.14 -5.87 -27.83
N VAL A 52 15.07 -4.96 -27.96
CA VAL A 52 16.35 -5.12 -27.33
C VAL A 52 16.98 -3.85 -26.87
N ILE A 53 17.78 -4.06 -25.87
CA ILE A 53 18.70 -3.12 -25.30
C ILE A 53 20.03 -3.24 -26.05
N TYR A 54 20.69 -2.12 -26.25
CA TYR A 54 22.01 -2.12 -26.87
C TYR A 54 23.08 -2.07 -25.79
N LYS A 55 24.11 -2.90 -25.94
CA LYS A 55 25.39 -2.65 -25.30
C LYS A 55 25.97 -1.38 -25.92
N THR A 56 26.40 -0.44 -25.10
CA THR A 56 26.94 0.84 -25.56
C THR A 56 28.37 1.01 -25.11
N THR A 57 29.11 1.85 -25.82
CA THR A 57 30.44 2.32 -25.42
C THR A 57 30.40 3.83 -25.25
N ALA A 58 30.92 4.31 -24.14
CA ALA A 58 31.10 5.73 -23.89
C ALA A 58 32.27 6.24 -24.75
N VAL A 59 32.00 7.30 -25.51
CA VAL A 59 33.02 8.00 -26.29
C VAL A 59 32.97 9.50 -25.99
N SER A 60 34.10 10.16 -26.17
CA SER A 60 34.16 11.62 -26.03
C SER A 60 33.20 12.28 -27.03
N CYS A 61 32.41 13.25 -26.56
CA CYS A 61 31.48 13.98 -27.43
C CYS A 61 32.26 14.78 -28.47
N ALA A 62 32.05 14.48 -29.74
CA ALA A 62 32.72 15.15 -30.86
C ALA A 62 32.43 16.64 -30.90
N ASP A 63 31.16 17.05 -30.65
CA ASP A 63 30.71 18.43 -30.75
C ASP A 63 31.38 19.38 -29.73
N CYS A 64 31.69 18.90 -28.55
CA CYS A 64 32.35 19.68 -27.52
C CYS A 64 33.74 19.18 -27.16
N GLN A 65 34.24 18.16 -27.86
CA GLN A 65 35.53 17.55 -27.63
C GLN A 65 35.74 17.12 -26.17
N GLY A 66 34.69 16.55 -25.56
CA GLY A 66 34.71 16.11 -24.19
C GLY A 66 34.49 17.18 -23.11
N LYS A 67 34.41 18.45 -23.48
CA LYS A 67 34.33 19.58 -22.53
C LYS A 67 32.97 19.72 -21.84
N GLY A 68 31.91 19.18 -22.40
CA GLY A 68 30.52 19.31 -21.90
C GLY A 68 29.89 20.67 -22.24
N TYR A 69 30.63 21.61 -22.82
CA TYR A 69 30.15 22.92 -23.24
C TYR A 69 30.84 23.37 -24.52
N ASN A 70 30.18 24.25 -25.28
CA ASN A 70 30.74 24.97 -26.43
C ASN A 70 30.85 26.43 -26.09
N LEU A 71 31.86 27.12 -26.66
CA LEU A 71 31.96 28.55 -26.56
C LEU A 71 30.95 29.20 -27.52
N TYR A 72 30.39 30.32 -27.09
CA TYR A 72 29.49 31.09 -27.95
C TYR A 72 30.25 31.71 -29.12
N VAL A 73 29.77 31.45 -30.32
CA VAL A 73 30.29 32.07 -31.53
C VAL A 73 29.38 33.27 -31.90
N LYS A 74 29.96 34.44 -31.99
CA LYS A 74 29.25 35.65 -32.41
C LYS A 74 28.90 35.62 -33.89
N LYS A 75 28.00 36.52 -34.32
CA LYS A 75 27.59 36.63 -35.72
C LYS A 75 28.74 36.97 -36.70
N ASP A 76 29.77 37.62 -36.21
CA ASP A 76 31.00 37.96 -36.94
C ASP A 76 32.03 36.83 -37.01
N GLY A 77 31.67 35.62 -36.47
CA GLY A 77 32.55 34.47 -36.43
C GLY A 77 33.54 34.42 -35.26
N THR A 78 33.62 35.46 -34.45
CA THR A 78 34.53 35.50 -33.30
C THR A 78 34.01 34.63 -32.14
N VAL A 79 34.94 33.90 -31.49
CA VAL A 79 34.63 33.02 -30.36
C VAL A 79 34.58 33.84 -29.07
N GLY A 80 33.43 33.93 -28.44
CA GLY A 80 33.25 34.59 -27.16
C GLY A 80 33.66 33.76 -25.97
N LYS A 81 33.79 34.36 -24.78
CA LYS A 81 34.15 33.69 -23.53
C LYS A 81 32.94 32.93 -22.88
N ALA A 82 31.72 33.23 -23.31
CA ALA A 82 30.53 32.61 -22.70
C ALA A 82 30.42 31.12 -23.06
N LYS A 83 30.22 30.30 -22.06
CA LYS A 83 30.03 28.86 -22.19
C LYS A 83 28.55 28.55 -22.39
N ARG A 84 28.22 27.70 -23.38
CA ARG A 84 26.90 27.16 -23.61
C ARG A 84 26.95 25.63 -23.40
N ILE A 85 25.99 25.07 -22.70
CA ILE A 85 25.86 23.61 -22.52
C ILE A 85 25.84 22.96 -23.90
N CYS A 86 26.68 21.95 -24.07
CA CYS A 86 26.65 21.12 -25.28
C CYS A 86 25.33 20.33 -25.30
N ARG A 87 24.51 20.57 -26.30
CA ARG A 87 23.20 19.92 -26.43
C ARG A 87 23.31 18.44 -26.74
N THR A 88 24.35 18.02 -27.46
CA THR A 88 24.56 16.62 -27.87
C THR A 88 24.85 15.70 -26.70
N CYS A 89 25.69 16.14 -25.75
CA CYS A 89 26.04 15.32 -24.59
C CYS A 89 25.38 15.82 -23.28
N ASN A 90 24.56 16.87 -23.37
CA ASN A 90 23.90 17.48 -22.21
C ASN A 90 24.88 17.71 -21.04
N HIS A 91 25.95 18.49 -21.26
CA HIS A 91 27.07 18.84 -20.37
C HIS A 91 27.98 17.69 -19.90
N LYS A 92 27.69 16.43 -20.26
CA LYS A 92 28.45 15.25 -19.75
C LYS A 92 29.83 15.08 -20.41
N GLY A 93 30.08 15.69 -21.55
CA GLY A 93 31.33 15.54 -22.30
C GLY A 93 31.47 14.20 -23.03
N ILE A 94 30.59 13.23 -22.77
CA ILE A 94 30.56 11.91 -23.38
C ILE A 94 29.21 11.63 -24.02
N VAL A 95 29.21 10.77 -25.04
CA VAL A 95 28.00 10.17 -25.67
C VAL A 95 28.14 8.66 -25.69
N TYR A 96 27.02 7.94 -25.73
CA TYR A 96 27.00 6.49 -25.71
C TYR A 96 26.65 5.98 -27.11
N LEU A 97 27.59 5.33 -27.78
CA LEU A 97 27.39 4.76 -29.08
C LEU A 97 26.92 3.29 -28.97
N PRO A 98 25.80 2.93 -29.63
CA PRO A 98 25.31 1.54 -29.64
C PRO A 98 26.29 0.63 -30.40
N GLN A 99 26.65 -0.51 -29.77
CA GLN A 99 27.50 -1.50 -30.39
C GLN A 99 26.73 -2.78 -30.73
N LYS A 100 26.32 -3.53 -29.73
CA LYS A 100 25.71 -4.84 -29.90
C LYS A 100 24.34 -4.88 -29.24
N ARG A 101 23.36 -5.47 -29.94
CA ARG A 101 22.08 -5.82 -29.33
C ARG A 101 22.27 -6.88 -28.24
N ILE A 102 21.67 -6.66 -27.10
CA ILE A 102 21.62 -7.65 -26.01
C ILE A 102 20.17 -7.86 -25.60
N ALA A 103 19.81 -9.10 -25.33
CA ALA A 103 18.55 -9.39 -24.68
C ALA A 103 18.69 -9.08 -23.18
N GLY A 104 17.60 -8.61 -22.55
CA GLY A 104 17.51 -8.53 -21.10
C GLY A 104 17.25 -9.90 -20.48
N LEU A 105 16.53 -9.93 -19.35
CA LEU A 105 16.26 -11.17 -18.62
C LEU A 105 15.21 -12.08 -19.26
N LYS A 106 14.54 -11.63 -20.32
CA LYS A 106 13.55 -12.37 -21.13
C LYS A 106 12.38 -12.95 -20.32
N PHE A 107 11.95 -12.28 -19.27
CA PHE A 107 10.73 -12.67 -18.59
C PHE A 107 9.51 -12.37 -19.47
N SER A 108 8.49 -13.23 -19.34
CA SER A 108 7.19 -13.04 -19.99
C SER A 108 6.16 -12.58 -18.96
N ALA A 109 5.35 -11.59 -19.29
CA ALA A 109 4.22 -11.20 -18.46
C ALA A 109 3.12 -12.27 -18.57
N PRO A 110 2.53 -12.71 -17.45
CA PRO A 110 1.55 -13.82 -17.45
C PRO A 110 0.19 -13.43 -18.03
N SER A 111 -0.14 -12.14 -18.10
CA SER A 111 -1.44 -11.68 -18.62
C SER A 111 -1.39 -10.25 -19.12
N ALA A 112 -2.42 -9.84 -19.86
CA ALA A 112 -2.60 -8.47 -20.34
C ALA A 112 -2.72 -7.43 -19.20
N SER A 113 -3.12 -7.84 -18.00
CA SER A 113 -3.18 -6.94 -16.84
C SER A 113 -1.82 -6.41 -16.39
N TRP A 114 -0.73 -6.99 -16.87
CA TRP A 114 0.63 -6.51 -16.61
C TRP A 114 1.07 -5.37 -17.54
N ILE A 115 0.27 -5.03 -18.55
CA ILE A 115 0.55 -3.91 -19.45
C ILE A 115 0.44 -2.60 -18.65
N ALA A 116 1.46 -1.77 -18.75
CA ALA A 116 1.55 -0.46 -18.13
C ALA A 116 1.93 0.61 -19.16
N ASN A 117 1.86 1.87 -18.77
CA ASN A 117 2.17 2.99 -19.68
C ASN A 117 3.61 2.97 -20.26
N HIS A 118 4.52 2.27 -19.60
CA HIS A 118 5.94 2.22 -19.93
C HIS A 118 6.45 0.80 -20.25
N GLY A 119 5.63 -0.03 -20.83
CA GLY A 119 5.94 -1.42 -21.10
C GLY A 119 5.13 -2.36 -20.19
N PHE A 120 5.74 -3.43 -19.69
CA PHE A 120 5.13 -4.27 -18.66
C PHE A 120 5.40 -3.69 -17.26
N SER A 121 4.45 -3.91 -16.36
CA SER A 121 4.53 -3.43 -14.99
C SER A 121 5.73 -4.01 -14.23
N THR A 122 6.46 -3.13 -13.58
CA THR A 122 7.58 -3.44 -12.68
C THR A 122 7.28 -3.05 -11.23
N ASN A 123 5.99 -3.06 -10.85
CA ASN A 123 5.59 -2.79 -9.49
C ASN A 123 6.07 -3.89 -8.53
N LYS A 124 6.03 -3.58 -7.22
CA LYS A 124 6.53 -4.47 -6.16
C LYS A 124 5.96 -5.89 -6.27
N VAL A 125 4.65 -6.01 -6.48
CA VAL A 125 3.95 -7.32 -6.53
C VAL A 125 4.42 -8.13 -7.74
N ASN A 126 4.52 -7.49 -8.91
CA ASN A 126 4.95 -8.16 -10.14
C ASN A 126 6.42 -8.58 -10.06
N LEU A 127 7.30 -7.75 -9.48
CA LEU A 127 8.70 -8.14 -9.25
C LEU A 127 8.83 -9.32 -8.28
N GLU A 128 7.96 -9.40 -7.28
CA GLU A 128 7.89 -10.52 -6.33
C GLU A 128 7.49 -11.82 -7.02
N LEU A 129 6.48 -11.77 -7.88
CA LEU A 129 6.04 -12.90 -8.68
C LEU A 129 7.14 -13.37 -9.65
N LEU A 130 7.84 -12.43 -10.30
CA LEU A 130 8.96 -12.77 -11.18
C LEU A 130 10.15 -13.37 -10.42
N GLU A 131 10.44 -12.89 -9.22
CA GLU A 131 11.45 -13.49 -8.33
C GLU A 131 11.09 -14.95 -7.98
N ALA A 132 9.81 -15.21 -7.68
CA ALA A 132 9.32 -16.57 -7.46
C ALA A 132 9.40 -17.45 -8.72
N VAL A 133 9.15 -16.89 -9.89
CA VAL A 133 9.34 -17.58 -11.18
C VAL A 133 10.82 -17.89 -11.42
N ALA A 134 11.72 -16.93 -11.17
CA ALA A 134 13.17 -17.12 -11.30
C ALA A 134 13.67 -18.25 -10.39
N ARG A 135 13.18 -18.29 -9.15
CA ARG A 135 13.50 -19.37 -8.19
C ARG A 135 13.09 -20.74 -8.71
N ARG A 136 11.85 -20.87 -9.21
CA ARG A 136 11.33 -22.14 -9.76
C ARG A 136 12.05 -22.61 -11.03
N ARG A 137 12.62 -21.67 -11.79
CA ARG A 137 13.37 -21.96 -13.03
C ARG A 137 14.88 -22.00 -12.81
N GLU A 138 15.34 -21.96 -11.57
CA GLU A 138 16.75 -21.99 -11.18
C GLU A 138 17.60 -20.89 -11.84
N MET A 139 16.98 -19.74 -12.14
CA MET A 139 17.62 -18.56 -12.72
C MET A 139 18.23 -17.68 -11.61
N GLU A 140 19.31 -18.13 -11.00
CA GLU A 140 19.80 -17.50 -9.76
C GLU A 140 20.25 -16.05 -9.95
N GLU A 141 20.95 -15.71 -11.02
CA GLU A 141 21.36 -14.32 -11.31
C GLU A 141 20.16 -13.39 -11.47
N ALA A 142 19.13 -13.84 -12.20
CA ALA A 142 17.91 -13.07 -12.39
C ALA A 142 17.13 -12.93 -11.09
N ARG A 143 17.07 -13.96 -10.26
CA ARG A 143 16.46 -13.94 -8.94
C ARG A 143 17.14 -12.91 -8.04
N GLN A 144 18.46 -12.95 -7.96
CA GLN A 144 19.26 -12.02 -7.16
C GLN A 144 19.10 -10.58 -7.66
N PHE A 145 19.08 -10.37 -8.96
CA PHE A 145 18.84 -9.06 -9.55
C PHE A 145 17.46 -8.50 -9.14
N LEU A 146 16.38 -9.29 -9.30
CA LEU A 146 15.02 -8.87 -8.93
C LEU A 146 14.90 -8.58 -7.44
N HIS A 147 15.52 -9.41 -6.61
CA HIS A 147 15.60 -9.19 -5.16
C HIS A 147 16.29 -7.86 -4.82
N ASN A 148 17.44 -7.60 -5.42
CA ASN A 148 18.23 -6.40 -5.17
C ASN A 148 17.50 -5.12 -5.64
N ILE A 149 16.80 -5.16 -6.78
CA ILE A 149 15.97 -4.03 -7.26
C ILE A 149 14.85 -3.70 -6.27
N ARG A 150 14.15 -4.72 -5.77
CA ARG A 150 13.10 -4.52 -4.76
C ARG A 150 13.66 -3.91 -3.48
N ARG A 151 14.82 -4.40 -3.04
CA ARG A 151 15.49 -3.89 -1.84
C ARG A 151 15.98 -2.45 -2.04
N LEU A 152 16.55 -2.13 -3.21
CA LEU A 152 16.96 -0.78 -3.57
C LEU A 152 15.77 0.19 -3.53
N SER A 153 14.66 -0.16 -4.19
CA SER A 153 13.45 0.67 -4.19
C SER A 153 12.89 0.89 -2.79
N ALA A 154 12.94 -0.14 -1.92
CA ALA A 154 12.51 -0.01 -0.54
C ALA A 154 13.43 0.94 0.27
N LEU A 155 14.74 0.85 0.05
CA LEU A 155 15.73 1.74 0.68
C LEU A 155 15.60 3.18 0.19
N ASP A 156 15.42 3.40 -1.11
CA ASP A 156 15.21 4.74 -1.67
C ASP A 156 13.97 5.41 -1.07
N THR A 157 12.87 4.64 -0.97
CA THR A 157 11.64 5.12 -0.33
C THR A 157 11.88 5.43 1.16
N TYR A 158 12.61 4.56 1.85
CA TYR A 158 12.92 4.77 3.26
C TYR A 158 13.74 6.04 3.49
N LEU A 159 14.80 6.22 2.72
CA LEU A 159 15.66 7.40 2.83
C LEU A 159 14.92 8.69 2.47
N SER A 160 14.32 8.74 1.29
CA SER A 160 13.70 9.98 0.78
C SER A 160 12.41 10.35 1.53
N SER A 161 11.54 9.38 1.80
CA SER A 161 10.23 9.68 2.40
C SER A 161 10.26 9.76 3.92
N PHE A 162 11.08 8.94 4.56
CA PHE A 162 11.07 8.86 6.02
C PHE A 162 12.28 9.56 6.66
N VAL A 163 13.50 9.32 6.23
CA VAL A 163 14.67 9.94 6.86
C VAL A 163 14.73 11.42 6.51
N GLU A 164 14.86 11.76 5.21
CA GLU A 164 14.91 13.14 4.74
C GLU A 164 13.60 13.90 5.00
N GLY A 165 12.45 13.20 4.88
CA GLY A 165 11.15 13.78 5.19
C GLY A 165 11.01 14.19 6.66
N ILE A 166 11.44 13.35 7.60
CA ILE A 166 11.43 13.69 9.03
C ILE A 166 12.37 14.87 9.30
N GLU A 167 13.60 14.82 8.78
CA GLU A 167 14.55 15.92 8.94
C GLU A 167 14.00 17.25 8.41
N THR A 168 13.41 17.23 7.21
CA THR A 168 12.83 18.41 6.56
C THR A 168 11.69 19.04 7.36
N TYR A 169 10.83 18.22 7.97
CA TYR A 169 9.63 18.70 8.67
C TYR A 169 9.82 18.87 10.18
N THR A 170 10.94 18.43 10.74
CA THR A 170 11.23 18.64 12.17
C THR A 170 11.43 20.15 12.43
N LYS A 171 10.74 20.65 13.44
CA LYS A 171 10.82 22.06 13.85
C LYS A 171 12.02 22.31 14.77
N PRO A 172 12.41 23.58 15.00
CA PRO A 172 13.53 23.93 15.89
C PRO A 172 13.41 23.44 17.33
N ASP A 173 12.19 23.15 17.78
CA ASP A 173 11.91 22.55 19.09
C ASP A 173 12.05 21.01 19.11
N ASN A 174 12.61 20.43 18.05
CA ASN A 174 12.73 18.98 17.82
C ASN A 174 11.39 18.23 17.77
N ARG A 175 10.33 18.91 17.40
CA ARG A 175 9.00 18.31 17.23
C ARG A 175 8.61 18.20 15.77
N LEU A 176 7.80 17.20 15.49
CA LEU A 176 7.20 16.97 14.19
C LEU A 176 5.68 17.16 14.30
N HIS A 177 5.15 18.05 13.45
CA HIS A 177 3.71 18.33 13.41
C HIS A 177 3.14 17.78 12.12
N VAL A 178 2.43 16.66 12.21
CA VAL A 178 1.76 16.05 11.07
C VAL A 178 0.48 16.81 10.72
N ARG A 179 0.21 16.95 9.44
CA ARG A 179 -1.06 17.44 8.96
C ARG A 179 -2.00 16.25 8.72
N LEU A 180 -3.12 16.20 9.45
CA LEU A 180 -4.17 15.21 9.28
C LEU A 180 -5.37 15.84 8.56
N ALA A 181 -5.76 15.27 7.42
CA ALA A 181 -6.87 15.74 6.59
C ALA A 181 -8.02 14.72 6.60
N GLN A 182 -9.21 15.15 6.98
CA GLN A 182 -10.42 14.31 7.07
C GLN A 182 -11.15 14.12 5.74
N HIS A 183 -10.88 14.96 4.74
CA HIS A 183 -11.65 15.05 3.50
C HIS A 183 -10.96 14.41 2.28
N ARG A 184 -9.77 13.82 2.44
CA ARG A 184 -8.98 13.32 1.30
C ARG A 184 -9.26 11.88 0.92
N THR A 185 -9.83 11.10 1.82
CA THR A 185 -10.15 9.70 1.55
C THR A 185 -11.65 9.50 1.35
N THR A 186 -12.02 8.60 0.47
CA THR A 186 -13.43 8.29 0.20
C THR A 186 -14.13 7.72 1.44
N THR A 187 -13.45 6.90 2.23
CA THR A 187 -14.01 6.20 3.39
C THR A 187 -14.00 7.02 4.68
N GLY A 188 -13.50 8.27 4.64
CA GLY A 188 -13.38 9.12 5.82
C GLY A 188 -12.16 8.88 6.68
N ARG A 189 -11.29 7.91 6.32
CA ARG A 189 -9.99 7.73 6.99
C ARG A 189 -9.20 9.02 6.96
N LEU A 190 -8.48 9.32 8.03
CA LEU A 190 -7.53 10.42 8.04
C LEU A 190 -6.43 10.17 7.01
N ALA A 191 -6.05 11.20 6.28
CA ALA A 191 -4.87 11.18 5.43
C ALA A 191 -3.82 12.10 6.01
N SER A 192 -2.57 11.64 6.08
CA SER A 192 -1.49 12.48 6.59
C SER A 192 -0.53 12.90 5.50
N ASP A 193 -0.04 14.13 5.60
CA ASP A 193 1.01 14.67 4.75
C ASP A 193 1.93 15.60 5.56
N SER A 194 3.10 15.86 5.00
CA SER A 194 4.06 16.86 5.48
C SER A 194 4.55 16.66 6.93
N PRO A 195 5.04 15.46 7.29
CA PRO A 195 5.24 14.22 6.55
C PRO A 195 4.06 13.23 6.66
N ASN A 196 4.08 12.15 5.85
CA ASN A 196 3.09 11.09 5.99
C ASN A 196 3.48 10.11 7.10
N LEU A 197 2.96 10.29 8.30
CA LEU A 197 3.22 9.42 9.46
C LEU A 197 2.31 8.18 9.53
N GLN A 198 1.26 8.10 8.68
CA GLN A 198 0.37 6.93 8.67
C GLN A 198 0.95 5.76 7.88
N ASN A 199 1.96 6.00 7.01
CA ASN A 199 2.63 4.97 6.21
C ASN A 199 4.00 4.56 6.77
N MET A 200 4.24 4.79 8.06
CA MET A 200 5.51 4.42 8.69
C MET A 200 5.79 2.92 8.57
N PRO A 201 7.03 2.52 8.22
CA PRO A 201 7.40 1.11 8.11
C PRO A 201 7.11 0.34 9.40
N ARG A 202 6.60 -0.87 9.25
CA ARG A 202 6.40 -1.81 10.36
C ARG A 202 7.60 -2.77 10.46
N GLY A 203 7.85 -3.25 11.66
CA GLY A 203 8.93 -4.22 11.93
C GLY A 203 10.33 -3.59 12.00
N ASN A 204 11.33 -4.43 12.22
CA ASN A 204 12.70 -4.01 12.60
C ASN A 204 13.61 -3.69 11.40
N THR A 205 13.18 -3.94 10.16
CA THR A 205 14.01 -3.70 8.98
C THR A 205 14.32 -2.21 8.78
N PHE A 206 13.36 -1.35 9.10
CA PHE A 206 13.47 0.10 8.99
C PHE A 206 13.01 0.75 10.30
N PRO A 207 13.89 0.87 11.31
CA PRO A 207 13.51 1.21 12.67
C PRO A 207 13.26 2.72 12.90
N ILE A 208 12.71 3.43 11.92
CA ILE A 208 12.51 4.89 11.98
C ILE A 208 11.59 5.31 13.14
N LYS A 209 10.66 4.46 13.56
CA LYS A 209 9.78 4.74 14.71
C LYS A 209 10.55 4.96 16.02
N LYS A 210 11.83 4.56 16.12
CA LYS A 210 12.67 4.80 17.30
C LYS A 210 12.95 6.28 17.56
N VAL A 211 12.89 7.14 16.55
CA VAL A 211 13.14 8.59 16.72
C VAL A 211 11.99 9.30 17.44
N PHE A 212 10.78 8.72 17.43
CA PHE A 212 9.60 9.29 18.08
C PHE A 212 9.56 8.88 19.56
N LYS A 213 9.88 9.81 20.41
CA LYS A 213 9.90 9.68 21.87
C LYS A 213 8.96 10.70 22.49
N SER A 214 8.64 10.49 23.77
CA SER A 214 7.90 11.50 24.54
C SER A 214 8.65 12.83 24.54
N ARG A 215 7.90 13.92 24.52
CA ARG A 215 8.41 15.29 24.72
C ARG A 215 8.88 15.55 26.13
N TRP A 216 8.44 14.74 27.08
CA TRP A 216 8.82 14.88 28.49
C TRP A 216 9.91 13.89 28.87
N THR A 217 10.82 14.34 29.72
CA THR A 217 11.78 13.44 30.37
C THR A 217 11.02 12.40 31.18
N ASN A 218 11.34 11.11 31.01
CA ASN A 218 10.64 9.98 31.63
C ASN A 218 9.18 9.77 31.18
N GLY A 219 8.69 10.50 30.19
CA GLY A 219 7.42 10.19 29.55
C GLY A 219 7.52 8.96 28.64
N THR A 220 6.38 8.38 28.30
CA THR A 220 6.26 7.20 27.45
C THR A 220 5.36 7.47 26.24
N ILE A 221 5.41 6.59 25.24
CA ILE A 221 4.44 6.54 24.14
C ILE A 221 3.49 5.39 24.43
N VAL A 222 2.20 5.69 24.45
CA VAL A 222 1.12 4.68 24.49
C VAL A 222 0.49 4.59 23.12
N GLU A 223 0.34 3.37 22.59
CA GLU A 223 -0.45 3.09 21.38
C GLU A 223 -1.60 2.15 21.76
N ALA A 224 -2.82 2.55 21.40
CA ALA A 224 -4.01 1.74 21.55
C ALA A 224 -4.50 1.36 20.14
N ASP A 225 -4.50 0.07 19.82
CA ASP A 225 -4.86 -0.46 18.49
C ASP A 225 -6.09 -1.34 18.59
N PHE A 226 -7.07 -1.13 17.71
CA PHE A 226 -8.26 -1.98 17.69
C PHE A 226 -7.95 -3.39 17.18
N ALA A 227 -8.35 -4.38 17.95
CA ALA A 227 -8.24 -5.77 17.54
C ALA A 227 -9.24 -6.09 16.42
N GLN A 228 -8.73 -6.34 15.20
CA GLN A 228 -9.50 -6.80 14.04
C GLN A 228 -10.75 -5.93 13.72
N LEU A 229 -10.64 -4.61 13.79
CA LEU A 229 -11.77 -3.68 13.68
C LEU A 229 -12.62 -3.87 12.42
N GLU A 230 -12.00 -4.05 11.26
CA GLU A 230 -12.72 -4.23 9.99
C GLU A 230 -13.53 -5.53 9.96
N PHE A 231 -13.05 -6.61 10.61
CA PHE A 231 -13.82 -7.85 10.74
C PHE A 231 -15.01 -7.68 11.68
N ARG A 232 -14.84 -6.97 12.78
CA ARG A 232 -15.91 -6.63 13.73
C ARG A 232 -16.98 -5.76 13.06
N ALA A 233 -16.57 -4.76 12.29
CA ALA A 233 -17.48 -3.93 11.51
C ALA A 233 -18.26 -4.75 10.47
N ALA A 234 -17.60 -5.71 9.79
CA ALA A 234 -18.27 -6.57 8.82
C ALA A 234 -19.22 -7.58 9.49
N ALA A 235 -18.86 -8.15 10.64
CA ALA A 235 -19.73 -9.03 11.43
C ALA A 235 -21.01 -8.30 11.87
N PHE A 236 -20.88 -7.03 12.25
CA PHE A 236 -22.00 -6.16 12.58
C PHE A 236 -22.88 -5.89 11.33
N LEU A 237 -22.26 -5.37 10.25
CA LEU A 237 -22.98 -4.97 9.01
C LEU A 237 -23.68 -6.17 8.36
N GLY A 238 -23.06 -7.35 8.34
CA GLY A 238 -23.63 -8.59 7.81
C GLY A 238 -24.53 -9.32 8.81
N ASN A 239 -24.69 -8.80 10.01
CA ASN A 239 -25.38 -9.46 11.11
C ASN A 239 -25.01 -10.97 11.22
N ASP A 240 -23.72 -11.28 11.06
CA ASP A 240 -23.23 -12.65 10.97
C ASP A 240 -23.06 -13.26 12.37
N THR A 241 -23.96 -14.16 12.72
CA THR A 241 -24.01 -14.77 14.04
C THR A 241 -22.75 -15.55 14.37
N LEU A 242 -22.18 -16.29 13.40
CA LEU A 242 -20.97 -17.06 13.63
C LEU A 242 -19.76 -16.15 13.84
N ALA A 243 -19.62 -15.10 13.01
CA ALA A 243 -18.54 -14.12 13.18
C ALA A 243 -18.63 -13.41 14.53
N LYS A 244 -19.83 -13.01 14.95
CA LYS A 244 -20.06 -12.41 16.29
C LYS A 244 -19.66 -13.36 17.41
N THR A 245 -20.10 -14.63 17.37
CA THR A 245 -19.74 -15.66 18.36
C THR A 245 -18.22 -15.90 18.42
N GLU A 246 -17.57 -15.98 17.26
CA GLU A 246 -16.11 -16.16 17.22
C GLU A 246 -15.35 -14.95 17.78
N ILE A 247 -15.84 -13.75 17.55
CA ILE A 247 -15.29 -12.51 18.13
C ILE A 247 -15.44 -12.53 19.66
N GLU A 248 -16.61 -12.90 20.17
CA GLU A 248 -16.91 -12.98 21.62
C GLU A 248 -16.06 -14.04 22.33
N THR A 249 -15.85 -15.19 21.69
CA THR A 249 -15.07 -16.30 22.25
C THR A 249 -13.57 -16.14 22.10
N GLY A 250 -13.11 -15.11 21.39
CA GLY A 250 -11.69 -14.88 21.13
C GLY A 250 -11.07 -15.89 20.16
N PHE A 251 -11.85 -16.42 19.22
CA PHE A 251 -11.39 -17.39 18.22
C PHE A 251 -10.23 -16.85 17.38
N ASP A 252 -9.13 -17.62 17.29
CA ASP A 252 -7.97 -17.23 16.49
C ASP A 252 -8.17 -17.54 14.99
N VAL A 253 -8.84 -16.63 14.30
CA VAL A 253 -9.13 -16.73 12.87
C VAL A 253 -7.86 -16.83 12.01
N HIS A 254 -6.73 -16.29 12.47
CA HIS A 254 -5.45 -16.37 11.73
C HIS A 254 -4.84 -17.78 11.80
N SER A 255 -4.91 -18.41 12.97
CA SER A 255 -4.50 -19.80 13.13
C SER A 255 -5.40 -20.74 12.34
N TYR A 256 -6.71 -20.52 12.36
CA TYR A 256 -7.66 -21.24 11.51
C TYR A 256 -7.33 -21.09 10.01
N THR A 257 -7.05 -19.87 9.55
CA THR A 257 -6.65 -19.61 8.15
C THR A 257 -5.40 -20.39 7.78
N ALA A 258 -4.37 -20.38 8.65
CA ALA A 258 -3.13 -21.13 8.44
C ALA A 258 -3.38 -22.64 8.33
N GLU A 259 -4.25 -23.17 9.17
CA GLU A 259 -4.64 -24.57 9.16
C GLU A 259 -5.34 -24.98 7.87
N VAL A 260 -6.33 -24.19 7.43
CA VAL A 260 -7.08 -24.45 6.19
C VAL A 260 -6.17 -24.45 4.97
N ILE A 261 -5.32 -23.42 4.83
CA ILE A 261 -4.38 -23.33 3.70
C ILE A 261 -3.35 -24.47 3.75
N THR A 262 -2.88 -24.84 4.94
CA THR A 262 -1.94 -25.96 5.13
C THR A 262 -2.58 -27.30 4.76
N LYS A 263 -3.81 -27.57 5.18
CA LYS A 263 -4.58 -28.76 4.80
C LYS A 263 -4.84 -28.84 3.29
N ALA A 264 -4.96 -27.70 2.64
CA ALA A 264 -5.10 -27.62 1.18
C ALA A 264 -3.76 -27.78 0.41
N GLY A 265 -2.67 -28.15 1.11
CA GLY A 265 -1.38 -28.52 0.51
C GLY A 265 -0.31 -27.44 0.51
N GLN A 266 -0.56 -26.26 1.10
CA GLN A 266 0.43 -25.19 1.20
C GLN A 266 0.76 -24.91 2.66
N LYS A 267 1.92 -25.37 3.14
CA LYS A 267 2.38 -25.09 4.51
C LYS A 267 2.40 -23.59 4.75
N THR A 268 1.60 -23.13 5.70
CA THR A 268 1.39 -21.71 6.00
C THR A 268 1.43 -21.49 7.50
N THR A 269 2.23 -20.54 7.95
CA THR A 269 2.30 -20.12 9.35
C THR A 269 1.17 -19.13 9.69
N ARG A 270 0.85 -18.97 10.97
CA ARG A 270 -0.10 -17.96 11.45
C ARG A 270 0.26 -16.54 10.97
N GLN A 271 1.54 -16.21 10.94
CA GLN A 271 2.01 -14.88 10.49
C GLN A 271 1.80 -14.68 8.98
N GLU A 272 2.04 -15.69 8.17
CA GLU A 272 1.76 -15.65 6.72
C GLU A 272 0.26 -15.59 6.44
N ALA A 273 -0.54 -16.33 7.22
CA ALA A 273 -1.99 -16.34 7.09
C ALA A 273 -2.65 -14.98 7.30
N LYS A 274 -2.06 -14.08 8.09
CA LYS A 274 -2.58 -12.72 8.30
C LYS A 274 -2.87 -11.96 7.01
N ALA A 275 -2.06 -12.17 5.96
CA ALA A 275 -2.26 -11.53 4.67
C ALA A 275 -3.48 -12.07 3.89
N HIS A 276 -3.96 -13.25 4.24
CA HIS A 276 -5.05 -13.95 3.56
C HIS A 276 -6.37 -13.92 4.32
N THR A 277 -6.31 -13.86 5.66
CA THR A 277 -7.46 -14.06 6.54
C THR A 277 -8.67 -13.21 6.17
N PHE A 278 -8.48 -11.93 5.96
CA PHE A 278 -9.56 -10.99 5.65
C PHE A 278 -9.60 -10.55 4.18
N ALA A 279 -8.75 -11.11 3.32
CA ALA A 279 -8.78 -10.79 1.90
C ALA A 279 -10.14 -11.07 1.23
N PRO A 280 -10.86 -12.18 1.55
CA PRO A 280 -12.21 -12.42 1.01
C PRO A 280 -13.24 -11.38 1.44
N LEU A 281 -13.11 -10.84 2.64
CA LEU A 281 -13.97 -9.76 3.14
C LEU A 281 -13.99 -8.55 2.20
N PHE A 282 -12.85 -8.26 1.58
CA PHE A 282 -12.67 -7.16 0.63
C PHE A 282 -12.83 -7.59 -0.83
N GLY A 283 -13.40 -8.77 -1.08
CA GLY A 283 -13.76 -9.24 -2.41
C GLY A 283 -12.65 -10.00 -3.15
N ALA A 284 -11.60 -10.45 -2.47
CA ALA A 284 -10.65 -11.37 -3.07
C ALA A 284 -11.32 -12.73 -3.32
N THR A 285 -11.23 -13.20 -4.57
CA THR A 285 -11.86 -14.45 -5.03
C THR A 285 -10.88 -15.60 -5.20
N GLY A 286 -9.61 -15.40 -4.87
CA GLY A 286 -8.54 -16.37 -5.12
C GLY A 286 -7.97 -16.32 -6.55
N TYR A 287 -8.48 -15.48 -7.43
CA TYR A 287 -7.91 -15.32 -8.77
C TYR A 287 -6.46 -14.83 -8.72
N GLY A 288 -5.56 -15.56 -9.39
CA GLY A 288 -4.12 -15.26 -9.36
C GLY A 288 -3.41 -15.70 -8.06
N ARG A 289 -4.10 -16.47 -7.21
CA ARG A 289 -3.57 -17.08 -5.98
C ARG A 289 -3.28 -18.57 -6.19
N THR A 290 -2.66 -19.20 -5.19
CA THR A 290 -2.51 -20.66 -5.19
C THR A 290 -3.88 -21.34 -5.04
N GLN A 291 -3.98 -22.60 -5.43
CA GLN A 291 -5.21 -23.36 -5.25
C GLN A 291 -5.61 -23.47 -3.76
N ALA A 292 -4.63 -23.60 -2.88
CA ALA A 292 -4.86 -23.66 -1.44
C ALA A 292 -5.43 -22.35 -0.89
N GLU A 293 -4.88 -21.21 -1.29
CA GLU A 293 -5.40 -19.89 -0.92
C GLU A 293 -6.80 -19.64 -1.49
N ALA A 294 -7.03 -20.02 -2.75
CA ALA A 294 -8.35 -19.91 -3.37
C ALA A 294 -9.41 -20.78 -2.67
N SER A 295 -9.03 -21.98 -2.25
CA SER A 295 -9.91 -22.88 -1.45
C SER A 295 -10.29 -22.22 -0.11
N TYR A 296 -9.33 -21.61 0.59
CA TYR A 296 -9.62 -20.86 1.81
C TYR A 296 -10.60 -19.70 1.56
N TYR A 297 -10.45 -18.95 0.47
CA TYR A 297 -11.35 -17.84 0.16
C TYR A 297 -12.79 -18.27 -0.11
N GLN A 298 -12.96 -19.44 -0.74
CA GLN A 298 -14.29 -20.05 -0.89
C GLN A 298 -14.86 -20.49 0.46
N GLN A 299 -14.06 -21.16 1.30
CA GLN A 299 -14.47 -21.57 2.64
C GLN A 299 -14.84 -20.38 3.53
N PHE A 300 -14.13 -19.28 3.44
CA PHE A 300 -14.46 -18.05 4.17
C PHE A 300 -15.88 -17.56 3.84
N THR A 301 -16.22 -17.50 2.56
CA THR A 301 -17.55 -17.07 2.11
C THR A 301 -18.66 -18.03 2.56
N SER A 302 -18.38 -19.34 2.55
CA SER A 302 -19.34 -20.36 3.04
C SER A 302 -19.42 -20.40 4.57
N LYS A 303 -18.37 -20.00 5.28
CA LYS A 303 -18.32 -19.98 6.74
C LYS A 303 -19.11 -18.80 7.31
N TYR A 304 -18.94 -17.60 6.74
CA TYR A 304 -19.58 -16.38 7.20
C TYR A 304 -20.74 -16.00 6.27
N GLU A 305 -21.82 -16.76 6.39
CA GLU A 305 -23.00 -16.67 5.50
C GLU A 305 -23.69 -15.31 5.60
N GLY A 306 -23.76 -14.72 6.79
CA GLY A 306 -24.35 -13.40 7.01
C GLY A 306 -23.58 -12.31 6.27
N ILE A 307 -22.24 -12.31 6.34
CA ILE A 307 -21.39 -11.38 5.58
C ILE A 307 -21.57 -11.61 4.08
N ALA A 308 -21.63 -12.87 3.64
CA ALA A 308 -21.82 -13.21 2.23
C ALA A 308 -23.18 -12.72 1.69
N ALA A 309 -24.25 -12.93 2.44
CA ALA A 309 -25.61 -12.45 2.11
C ALA A 309 -25.64 -10.93 2.03
N TRP A 310 -25.11 -10.24 3.06
CA TRP A 310 -25.02 -8.78 3.06
C TRP A 310 -24.26 -8.22 1.85
N HIS A 311 -23.19 -8.88 1.40
CA HIS A 311 -22.50 -8.48 0.18
C HIS A 311 -23.40 -8.51 -1.08
N MET A 312 -24.34 -9.47 -1.14
CA MET A 312 -25.29 -9.54 -2.26
C MET A 312 -26.37 -8.46 -2.12
N GLU A 313 -26.85 -8.20 -0.91
CA GLU A 313 -27.80 -7.11 -0.61
C GLU A 313 -27.21 -5.76 -0.99
N LEU A 314 -25.94 -5.49 -0.70
CA LEU A 314 -25.25 -4.27 -1.15
C LEU A 314 -25.24 -4.13 -2.67
N ALA A 315 -25.04 -5.24 -3.40
CA ALA A 315 -25.08 -5.19 -4.86
C ALA A 315 -26.48 -4.84 -5.37
N ASP A 316 -27.52 -5.39 -4.74
CA ASP A 316 -28.93 -5.10 -5.08
C ASP A 316 -29.32 -3.65 -4.71
N GLU A 317 -28.89 -3.16 -3.54
CA GLU A 317 -29.07 -1.77 -3.13
C GLU A 317 -28.44 -0.79 -4.13
N VAL A 318 -27.19 -1.03 -4.53
CA VAL A 318 -26.51 -0.19 -5.53
C VAL A 318 -27.23 -0.23 -6.87
N MET A 319 -27.71 -1.38 -7.31
CA MET A 319 -28.44 -1.49 -8.57
C MET A 319 -29.82 -0.80 -8.52
N ALA A 320 -30.44 -0.74 -7.36
CA ALA A 320 -31.74 -0.09 -7.16
C ALA A 320 -31.63 1.42 -6.95
N THR A 321 -30.64 1.87 -6.18
CA THR A 321 -30.54 3.26 -5.68
C THR A 321 -29.33 4.04 -6.23
N GLY A 322 -28.35 3.36 -6.83
CA GLY A 322 -27.08 3.95 -7.26
C GLY A 322 -26.11 4.29 -6.12
N LYS A 323 -26.41 3.89 -4.89
CA LYS A 323 -25.60 4.25 -3.71
C LYS A 323 -25.67 3.19 -2.61
N VAL A 324 -24.76 3.28 -1.65
CA VAL A 324 -24.76 2.57 -0.36
C VAL A 324 -24.75 3.59 0.76
N THR A 325 -25.54 3.37 1.79
CA THR A 325 -25.57 4.21 3.00
C THR A 325 -25.12 3.40 4.20
N THR A 326 -24.14 3.91 4.97
CA THR A 326 -23.68 3.27 6.22
C THR A 326 -24.66 3.56 7.36
N PRO A 327 -24.64 2.76 8.44
CA PRO A 327 -25.45 3.04 9.64
C PRO A 327 -25.19 4.43 10.24
N THR A 328 -23.98 4.97 10.09
CA THR A 328 -23.60 6.32 10.53
C THR A 328 -24.04 7.45 9.58
N GLY A 329 -24.77 7.11 8.49
CA GLY A 329 -25.33 8.06 7.54
C GLY A 329 -24.43 8.48 6.39
N ARG A 330 -23.21 7.93 6.30
CA ARG A 330 -22.29 8.21 5.19
C ARG A 330 -22.75 7.51 3.91
N GLN A 331 -22.71 8.21 2.76
CA GLN A 331 -23.19 7.70 1.48
C GLN A 331 -22.06 7.57 0.46
N PHE A 332 -22.07 6.47 -0.29
CA PHE A 332 -21.14 6.18 -1.39
C PHE A 332 -21.92 5.99 -2.68
N ALA A 333 -21.71 6.87 -3.65
CA ALA A 333 -22.42 6.85 -4.94
C ALA A 333 -21.68 5.98 -5.97
N PHE A 334 -22.45 5.17 -6.71
CA PHE A 334 -22.00 4.30 -7.80
C PHE A 334 -22.94 4.45 -9.01
N PRO A 335 -23.04 5.64 -9.62
CA PRO A 335 -24.06 5.94 -10.64
C PRO A 335 -23.89 5.15 -11.93
N ASP A 336 -22.70 4.63 -12.20
CA ASP A 336 -22.33 3.84 -13.38
C ASP A 336 -22.24 2.33 -13.09
N ALA A 337 -22.74 1.88 -11.94
CA ALA A 337 -22.79 0.47 -11.60
C ALA A 337 -23.66 -0.33 -12.59
N LYS A 338 -23.17 -1.50 -13.01
CA LYS A 338 -23.86 -2.40 -13.95
C LYS A 338 -23.69 -3.85 -13.51
N ARG A 339 -24.72 -4.67 -13.74
CA ARG A 339 -24.61 -6.13 -13.56
C ARG A 339 -23.59 -6.72 -14.54
N ARG A 340 -22.82 -7.69 -14.07
CA ARG A 340 -21.84 -8.42 -14.88
C ARG A 340 -22.44 -9.75 -15.36
N PRO A 341 -22.11 -10.20 -16.60
CA PRO A 341 -22.58 -11.50 -17.10
C PRO A 341 -22.15 -12.69 -16.22
N GLN A 342 -21.00 -12.58 -15.55
CA GLN A 342 -20.45 -13.63 -14.68
C GLN A 342 -20.97 -13.54 -13.22
N GLY A 343 -21.95 -12.70 -12.95
CA GLY A 343 -22.48 -12.41 -11.63
C GLY A 343 -21.83 -11.20 -10.95
N GLY A 344 -22.51 -10.64 -9.95
CA GLY A 344 -22.11 -9.43 -9.25
C GLY A 344 -22.29 -8.17 -10.10
N ILE A 345 -21.63 -7.07 -9.67
CA ILE A 345 -21.72 -5.75 -10.30
C ILE A 345 -20.34 -5.17 -10.60
N THR A 346 -20.28 -4.13 -11.43
CA THR A 346 -19.06 -3.31 -11.53
C THR A 346 -18.81 -2.64 -10.16
N HIS A 347 -17.55 -2.29 -9.86
CA HIS A 347 -17.14 -1.69 -8.57
C HIS A 347 -17.41 -2.54 -7.32
N PHE A 348 -17.75 -3.84 -7.45
CA PHE A 348 -18.20 -4.67 -6.35
C PHE A 348 -17.20 -4.71 -5.18
N THR A 349 -15.89 -4.66 -5.44
CA THR A 349 -14.87 -4.56 -4.39
C THR A 349 -15.02 -3.27 -3.57
N ALA A 350 -15.26 -2.13 -4.22
CA ALA A 350 -15.47 -0.86 -3.55
C ALA A 350 -16.80 -0.84 -2.78
N VAL A 351 -17.86 -1.39 -3.37
CA VAL A 351 -19.19 -1.51 -2.75
C VAL A 351 -19.12 -2.29 -1.43
N LYS A 352 -18.35 -3.39 -1.37
CA LYS A 352 -18.13 -4.17 -0.15
C LYS A 352 -17.23 -3.45 0.86
N ASN A 353 -16.18 -2.82 0.38
CA ASN A 353 -15.09 -2.32 1.21
C ASN A 353 -15.42 -0.96 1.87
N TYR A 354 -16.07 -0.05 1.15
CA TYR A 354 -16.30 1.30 1.64
C TYR A 354 -17.15 1.35 2.91
N PRO A 355 -18.26 0.61 3.05
CA PRO A 355 -19.04 0.60 4.29
C PRO A 355 -18.26 0.08 5.49
N VAL A 356 -17.47 -1.01 5.33
CA VAL A 356 -16.64 -1.59 6.39
C VAL A 356 -15.58 -0.61 6.85
N GLN A 357 -14.80 -0.06 5.91
CA GLN A 357 -13.75 0.91 6.25
C GLN A 357 -14.30 2.19 6.84
N SER A 358 -15.45 2.64 6.35
CA SER A 358 -16.08 3.87 6.85
C SER A 358 -16.58 3.69 8.27
N LEU A 359 -17.31 2.62 8.56
CA LEU A 359 -17.77 2.32 9.93
C LEU A 359 -16.59 2.17 10.89
N SER A 360 -15.54 1.44 10.48
CA SER A 360 -14.29 1.34 11.26
C SER A 360 -13.69 2.72 11.53
N THR A 361 -13.67 3.60 10.54
CA THR A 361 -13.17 4.98 10.69
C THR A 361 -14.01 5.78 11.67
N ASP A 362 -15.34 5.69 11.59
CA ASP A 362 -16.23 6.41 12.47
C ASP A 362 -16.06 5.94 13.94
N ILE A 363 -15.84 4.63 14.16
CA ILE A 363 -15.49 4.06 15.47
C ILE A 363 -14.18 4.69 15.99
N VAL A 364 -13.12 4.70 15.20
CA VAL A 364 -11.83 5.27 15.60
C VAL A 364 -11.94 6.76 15.92
N GLN A 365 -12.68 7.54 15.12
CA GLN A 365 -12.84 8.97 15.34
C GLN A 365 -13.65 9.26 16.62
N LEU A 366 -14.71 8.50 16.88
CA LEU A 366 -15.45 8.62 18.14
C LEU A 366 -14.58 8.25 19.34
N THR A 367 -13.78 7.21 19.22
CA THR A 367 -12.83 6.81 20.26
C THR A 367 -11.82 7.92 20.55
N LEU A 368 -11.26 8.55 19.52
CA LEU A 368 -10.38 9.71 19.67
C LEU A 368 -11.04 10.83 20.48
N LEU A 369 -12.29 11.15 20.17
CA LEU A 369 -13.05 12.19 20.87
C LEU A 369 -13.33 11.81 22.33
N LEU A 370 -13.70 10.56 22.60
CA LEU A 370 -13.96 10.07 23.95
C LEU A 370 -12.68 10.04 24.79
N VAL A 371 -11.58 9.55 24.25
CA VAL A 371 -10.27 9.55 24.92
C VAL A 371 -9.85 10.97 25.26
N GLU A 372 -9.93 11.91 24.32
CA GLU A 372 -9.60 13.31 24.54
C GLU A 372 -10.49 13.95 25.63
N GLN A 373 -11.81 13.71 25.57
CA GLN A 373 -12.75 14.21 26.59
C GLN A 373 -12.46 13.64 27.97
N ASN A 374 -12.18 12.33 28.04
CA ASN A 374 -11.88 11.65 29.30
C ASN A 374 -10.53 12.11 29.88
N MET A 375 -9.51 12.31 29.04
CA MET A 375 -8.22 12.88 29.46
C MET A 375 -8.40 14.28 30.06
N ARG A 376 -9.18 15.16 29.40
CA ARG A 376 -9.49 16.50 29.93
C ARG A 376 -10.26 16.47 31.25
N ARG A 377 -11.28 15.61 31.36
CA ARG A 377 -12.05 15.45 32.60
C ARG A 377 -11.18 15.00 33.79
N ASN A 378 -10.18 14.17 33.48
CA ASN A 378 -9.23 13.67 34.51
C ASN A 378 -8.02 14.59 34.68
N ASN A 379 -7.99 15.77 34.07
CA ASN A 379 -6.89 16.74 34.13
C ASN A 379 -5.53 16.11 33.81
N LEU A 380 -5.46 15.25 32.79
CA LEU A 380 -4.21 14.67 32.30
C LEU A 380 -3.44 15.69 31.45
N GLN A 381 -2.11 15.69 31.61
CA GLN A 381 -1.19 16.49 30.79
C GLN A 381 -0.78 15.76 29.48
N SER A 382 -0.97 14.45 29.44
CA SER A 382 -0.75 13.60 28.27
C SER A 382 -1.57 14.08 27.07
N VAL A 383 -1.08 13.86 25.84
CA VAL A 383 -1.72 14.37 24.64
C VAL A 383 -1.78 13.32 23.52
N ILE A 384 -2.88 13.29 22.79
CA ILE A 384 -2.99 12.52 21.56
C ILE A 384 -2.10 13.18 20.50
N VAL A 385 -1.18 12.43 19.91
CA VAL A 385 -0.20 12.94 18.94
C VAL A 385 -0.37 12.41 17.54
N ASN A 386 -1.00 11.26 17.37
CA ASN A 386 -1.26 10.68 16.04
C ASN A 386 -2.43 9.69 16.08
N SER A 387 -2.98 9.40 14.89
CA SER A 387 -3.90 8.30 14.65
C SER A 387 -3.47 7.59 13.37
N VAL A 388 -3.22 6.29 13.46
CA VAL A 388 -2.70 5.51 12.34
C VAL A 388 -3.61 4.33 12.08
N HIS A 389 -4.40 4.41 10.99
CA HIS A 389 -5.41 3.42 10.64
C HIS A 389 -6.40 3.20 11.79
N ASP A 390 -6.23 2.14 12.54
CA ASP A 390 -7.11 1.70 13.62
C ASP A 390 -6.49 1.97 15.01
N SER A 391 -5.36 2.69 15.07
CA SER A 391 -4.66 2.99 16.32
C SER A 391 -4.66 4.48 16.68
N ILE A 392 -4.55 4.72 17.98
CA ILE A 392 -4.39 6.03 18.62
C ILE A 392 -3.03 6.05 19.30
N VAL A 393 -2.24 7.09 19.03
CA VAL A 393 -0.91 7.27 19.64
C VAL A 393 -0.94 8.47 20.60
N ILE A 394 -0.54 8.24 21.83
CA ILE A 394 -0.56 9.22 22.91
C ILE A 394 0.87 9.41 23.43
N ASP A 395 1.27 10.66 23.53
CA ASP A 395 2.49 11.08 24.22
C ASP A 395 2.14 11.30 25.70
N THR A 396 2.66 10.43 26.55
CA THR A 396 2.23 10.29 27.94
C THR A 396 3.15 11.07 28.86
N TYR A 397 2.56 11.91 29.70
CA TYR A 397 3.27 12.63 30.77
C TYR A 397 3.80 11.63 31.81
N PRO A 398 4.96 11.89 32.48
CA PRO A 398 5.46 11.03 33.55
C PRO A 398 4.40 10.74 34.61
N ASP A 399 4.34 9.46 35.01
CA ASP A 399 3.40 8.95 36.03
C ASP A 399 1.90 8.95 35.65
N GLU A 400 1.58 9.30 34.38
CA GLU A 400 0.19 9.25 33.87
C GLU A 400 -0.13 8.00 33.05
N GLU A 401 0.81 7.10 32.80
CA GLU A 401 0.64 5.98 31.87
C GLU A 401 -0.58 5.11 32.19
N GLU A 402 -0.73 4.66 33.43
CA GLU A 402 -1.87 3.84 33.84
C GLU A 402 -3.19 4.62 33.76
N ARG A 403 -3.19 5.89 34.14
CA ARG A 403 -4.38 6.76 34.02
C ARG A 403 -4.80 6.97 32.57
N VAL A 404 -3.84 7.04 31.64
CA VAL A 404 -4.10 7.09 30.21
C VAL A 404 -4.73 5.78 29.71
N LYS A 405 -4.20 4.62 30.13
CA LYS A 405 -4.77 3.30 29.81
C LYS A 405 -6.19 3.16 30.35
N ASP A 406 -6.44 3.58 31.59
CA ASP A 406 -7.79 3.61 32.15
C ASP A 406 -8.74 4.51 31.35
N THR A 407 -8.23 5.65 30.88
CA THR A 407 -9.00 6.57 30.04
C THR A 407 -9.40 5.93 28.71
N ILE A 408 -8.52 5.14 28.10
CA ILE A 408 -8.77 4.39 26.87
C ILE A 408 -9.81 3.29 27.13
N THR A 409 -9.65 2.52 28.20
CA THR A 409 -10.61 1.48 28.59
C THR A 409 -12.00 2.05 28.86
N ASN A 410 -12.08 3.19 29.53
CA ASN A 410 -13.36 3.89 29.76
C ASN A 410 -13.98 4.36 28.42
N ALA A 411 -13.18 4.85 27.48
CA ALA A 411 -13.67 5.24 26.16
C ALA A 411 -14.22 4.03 25.37
N GLU A 412 -13.52 2.88 25.42
CA GLU A 412 -13.98 1.63 24.83
C GLU A 412 -15.36 1.22 25.35
N GLN A 413 -15.54 1.24 26.66
CA GLN A 413 -16.82 0.89 27.31
C GLN A 413 -17.97 1.85 26.95
N GLN A 414 -17.68 3.12 26.69
CA GLN A 414 -18.67 4.13 26.32
C GLN A 414 -19.10 4.07 24.85
N LEU A 415 -18.32 3.40 23.98
CA LEU A 415 -18.53 3.45 22.53
C LEU A 415 -19.94 2.99 22.12
N ARG A 416 -20.43 1.86 22.63
CA ARG A 416 -21.75 1.32 22.28
C ARG A 416 -22.87 2.31 22.58
N ASP A 417 -22.84 2.89 23.80
CA ASP A 417 -23.85 3.87 24.23
C ASP A 417 -23.79 5.14 23.39
N VAL A 418 -22.59 5.61 23.05
CA VAL A 418 -22.40 6.79 22.20
C VAL A 418 -22.90 6.54 20.77
N PHE A 419 -22.66 5.34 20.22
CA PHE A 419 -23.20 4.96 18.92
C PHE A 419 -24.73 4.95 18.93
N LEU A 420 -25.34 4.36 19.96
CA LEU A 420 -26.78 4.33 20.13
C LEU A 420 -27.38 5.74 20.26
N GLN A 421 -26.76 6.59 21.07
CA GLN A 421 -27.25 7.96 21.28
C GLN A 421 -27.09 8.88 20.06
N LYS A 422 -26.00 8.73 19.30
CA LYS A 422 -25.70 9.66 18.21
C LYS A 422 -26.26 9.22 16.85
N PHE A 423 -26.32 7.93 16.62
CA PHE A 423 -26.68 7.37 15.30
C PHE A 423 -27.91 6.45 15.35
N GLU A 424 -28.47 6.22 16.54
CA GLU A 424 -29.55 5.24 16.75
C GLU A 424 -29.12 3.83 16.35
N VAL A 425 -27.80 3.53 16.45
CA VAL A 425 -27.16 2.27 16.06
C VAL A 425 -26.69 1.53 17.30
N ASP A 426 -27.30 0.37 17.60
CA ASP A 426 -26.80 -0.53 18.64
C ASP A 426 -25.70 -1.42 18.07
N PHE A 427 -24.43 -0.99 18.26
CA PHE A 427 -23.28 -1.76 17.82
C PHE A 427 -23.03 -2.92 18.80
N ASP A 428 -23.61 -4.07 18.52
CA ASP A 428 -23.67 -5.25 19.40
C ASP A 428 -22.43 -6.16 19.35
N VAL A 429 -21.39 -5.79 18.58
CA VAL A 429 -20.13 -6.53 18.48
C VAL A 429 -19.11 -5.95 19.47
N PRO A 430 -18.48 -6.76 20.33
CA PRO A 430 -17.45 -6.25 21.24
C PRO A 430 -16.33 -5.53 20.50
N LEU A 431 -15.91 -4.37 21.01
CA LEU A 431 -14.74 -3.63 20.55
C LEU A 431 -13.64 -3.81 21.59
N VAL A 432 -12.41 -4.04 21.17
CA VAL A 432 -11.26 -4.25 22.07
C VAL A 432 -10.10 -3.40 21.61
N LEU A 433 -9.54 -2.60 22.49
CA LEU A 433 -8.34 -1.79 22.30
C LEU A 433 -7.15 -2.42 23.03
N ASP A 434 -6.18 -2.90 22.26
CA ASP A 434 -4.91 -3.38 22.79
C ASP A 434 -4.01 -2.18 23.12
N CYS A 435 -3.83 -1.89 24.40
CA CYS A 435 -2.97 -0.80 24.87
C CYS A 435 -1.57 -1.30 25.17
N LYS A 436 -0.59 -0.68 24.55
CA LYS A 436 0.84 -0.95 24.77
C LYS A 436 1.58 0.35 25.05
N SER A 437 2.69 0.27 25.74
CA SER A 437 3.52 1.43 26.08
C SER A 437 5.00 1.16 25.84
N GLY A 438 5.76 2.22 25.63
CA GLY A 438 7.19 2.11 25.42
C GLY A 438 7.91 3.45 25.47
N THR A 439 9.23 3.41 25.61
CA THR A 439 10.09 4.61 25.64
C THR A 439 10.19 5.34 24.29
N ASN A 440 9.72 4.73 23.22
CA ASN A 440 9.60 5.29 21.88
C ASN A 440 8.55 4.51 21.09
N TRP A 441 8.08 5.06 19.98
CA TRP A 441 7.02 4.46 19.18
C TRP A 441 7.37 3.09 18.54
N MET A 442 8.65 2.73 18.45
CA MET A 442 9.07 1.42 17.95
C MET A 442 8.92 0.33 19.01
N ASN A 443 9.10 0.67 20.28
CA ASN A 443 9.10 -0.27 21.40
C ASN A 443 7.68 -0.53 21.97
N VAL A 444 6.68 0.08 21.38
CA VAL A 444 5.25 -0.10 21.67
C VAL A 444 4.71 -1.38 21.00
N THR A 445 5.34 -2.51 21.14
CA THR A 445 4.94 -3.75 20.43
C THR A 445 4.60 -4.88 21.38
#